data_0f627f9261887888c2024156cb53c5ef
#
_entry.id   0f627f9261887888c2024156cb53c5ef
#
_cell.length_a   1.000
_cell.length_b   1.000
_cell.length_c   1.000
_cell.angle_alpha   90.00
_cell.angle_beta   90.00
_cell.angle_gamma   90.00
#
_symmetry.space_group_name_H-M   'P 1'
#
loop_
_entity.id
_entity.type
_entity.pdbx_description
1 polymer ?
#
loop_
_entity_poly.entity_id
_entity_poly.type
_entity_poly.pdbx_seq_one_letter_code
_entity_poly.pdbx_strand_id
1 'polypeptide(L)'
;MTTDTAPYQPLLIAIHGQVNAGKSHLAGQIASEVASGGRVEGWLQIAGRRDSAQVGAEDYALQFIGSSAAMFVQPIAYLTRDHQRQPPYRVLDESAAPLRAWQQAVAADERTIDLLVFDEFGSIEAKGEGHLQRWLSLREREPGAVIVVVHSSRLALVEAALGQAFDVRVDARDAHALEQLRDVLVARRDFERVGWFGALAGAFEVGAGSIVHGAKIPFGGLGMATTQAALLTRAAEPMADRGRVVWVALLSAGIKSMSPAGQRIRPMLAIAIQGWLYSRALRWLGWNFWAVMLGGFLMGAWAGSQGLFMQWLLVGDALAVALNQLSSEIAQWVGASAPSLAGLIGVWIAAHGAIVAAGTGLAWRRRHLVKLVDTPSRWQLPLLNEGKRGWLASIGRGLRELARPTFWLPLLLILAALAWAGQSQQSLVFVALRAIVIGWILFVLIQRLDFRALPGRLRRLGMWGPAIAWRRALSRLQAQQKRS
;
A
#
# COMPACT_ATOMS: atom_id res chain seq x y z
N MET A 1 -9.51 -11.01 25.23
CA MET A 1 -8.39 -10.70 24.34
C MET A 1 -8.83 -9.59 23.40
N THR A 2 -8.59 -8.35 23.76
CA THR A 2 -8.88 -7.20 22.92
C THR A 2 -7.91 -7.23 21.75
N THR A 3 -8.43 -7.45 20.56
CA THR A 3 -7.66 -7.31 19.32
C THR A 3 -7.32 -5.82 19.17
N ASP A 4 -6.09 -5.48 19.54
CA ASP A 4 -5.51 -4.14 19.37
C ASP A 4 -5.27 -3.89 17.86
N THR A 5 -6.36 -3.91 17.09
CA THR A 5 -6.36 -3.41 15.72
C THR A 5 -6.45 -1.90 15.81
N ALA A 6 -5.36 -1.21 15.48
CA ALA A 6 -5.40 0.25 15.39
C ALA A 6 -6.67 0.65 14.59
N PRO A 7 -7.50 1.56 15.14
CA PRO A 7 -8.78 1.90 14.54
C PRO A 7 -8.58 2.38 13.10
N TYR A 8 -9.55 2.08 12.24
CA TYR A 8 -9.57 2.59 10.88
C TYR A 8 -9.36 4.10 10.88
N GLN A 9 -8.47 4.57 10.04
CA GLN A 9 -8.19 6.00 9.88
C GLN A 9 -8.40 6.37 8.41
N PRO A 10 -9.47 7.10 8.06
CA PRO A 10 -9.70 7.56 6.71
C PRO A 10 -8.59 8.51 6.25
N LEU A 11 -8.54 8.77 4.94
CA LEU A 11 -7.74 9.88 4.42
C LEU A 11 -8.33 11.19 4.91
N LEU A 12 -7.60 11.93 5.73
CA LEU A 12 -8.05 13.17 6.33
C LEU A 12 -7.47 14.38 5.60
N ILE A 13 -8.33 15.18 4.99
CA ILE A 13 -7.98 16.34 4.15
C ILE A 13 -8.48 17.61 4.83
N ALA A 14 -7.60 18.57 5.05
CA ALA A 14 -8.00 19.93 5.46
C ALA A 14 -8.13 20.84 4.24
N ILE A 15 -9.27 21.49 4.07
CA ILE A 15 -9.39 22.69 3.26
C ILE A 15 -9.30 23.88 4.22
N HIS A 16 -8.22 24.65 4.12
CA HIS A 16 -7.99 25.74 5.03
C HIS A 16 -7.86 27.11 4.34
N GLY A 17 -8.02 28.17 5.09
CA GLY A 17 -7.95 29.55 4.61
C GLY A 17 -8.53 30.51 5.61
N GLN A 18 -8.39 31.80 5.34
CA GLN A 18 -9.04 32.88 6.09
C GLN A 18 -10.56 32.90 5.88
N VAL A 19 -11.27 33.75 6.61
CA VAL A 19 -12.68 34.00 6.36
C VAL A 19 -12.85 34.48 4.90
N ASN A 20 -13.90 34.05 4.24
CA ASN A 20 -14.21 34.38 2.82
C ASN A 20 -13.14 33.94 1.80
N ALA A 21 -12.30 32.96 2.13
CA ALA A 21 -11.32 32.39 1.21
C ALA A 21 -11.91 31.38 0.19
N GLY A 22 -13.22 31.17 0.18
CA GLY A 22 -13.87 30.23 -0.75
C GLY A 22 -13.85 28.76 -0.28
N LYS A 23 -13.49 28.46 0.95
CA LYS A 23 -13.36 27.09 1.49
C LYS A 23 -14.59 26.21 1.28
N SER A 24 -15.77 26.69 1.70
CA SER A 24 -17.04 25.96 1.57
C SER A 24 -17.43 25.77 0.11
N HIS A 25 -17.14 26.75 -0.74
CA HIS A 25 -17.35 26.64 -2.19
C HIS A 25 -16.49 25.53 -2.80
N LEU A 26 -15.20 25.49 -2.48
CA LEU A 26 -14.27 24.44 -2.92
C LEU A 26 -14.69 23.06 -2.41
N ALA A 27 -15.11 22.94 -1.15
CA ALA A 27 -15.63 21.70 -0.57
C ALA A 27 -16.90 21.24 -1.28
N GLY A 28 -17.80 22.15 -1.64
CA GLY A 28 -19.03 21.87 -2.39
C GLY A 28 -18.75 21.42 -3.83
N GLN A 29 -17.80 22.05 -4.52
CA GLN A 29 -17.40 21.66 -5.87
C GLN A 29 -16.87 20.23 -5.91
N ILE A 30 -15.91 19.90 -5.05
CA ILE A 30 -15.32 18.55 -5.05
C ILE A 30 -16.32 17.49 -4.59
N ALA A 31 -17.22 17.82 -3.63
CA ALA A 31 -18.29 16.94 -3.20
C ALA A 31 -19.27 16.64 -4.34
N SER A 32 -19.64 17.63 -5.12
CA SER A 32 -20.52 17.48 -6.29
C SER A 32 -19.88 16.60 -7.37
N GLU A 33 -18.58 16.75 -7.63
CA GLU A 33 -17.84 15.90 -8.57
C GLU A 33 -17.80 14.45 -8.11
N VAL A 34 -17.51 14.20 -6.83
CA VAL A 34 -17.48 12.84 -6.29
C VAL A 34 -18.86 12.21 -6.30
N ALA A 35 -19.93 12.97 -6.03
CA ALA A 35 -21.31 12.51 -6.02
C ALA A 35 -21.78 11.96 -7.38
N SER A 36 -21.15 12.38 -8.48
CA SER A 36 -21.47 11.86 -9.82
C SER A 36 -21.15 10.36 -10.00
N GLY A 37 -20.30 9.77 -9.16
CA GLY A 37 -19.90 8.36 -9.29
C GLY A 37 -19.60 7.66 -7.96
N GLY A 38 -19.85 8.31 -6.82
CA GLY A 38 -19.60 7.77 -5.49
C GLY A 38 -20.57 8.31 -4.45
N ARG A 39 -20.58 7.70 -3.27
CA ARG A 39 -21.42 8.15 -2.17
C ARG A 39 -20.72 9.27 -1.40
N VAL A 40 -21.36 10.45 -1.37
CA VAL A 40 -20.94 11.59 -0.56
C VAL A 40 -21.96 11.79 0.54
N GLU A 41 -21.50 12.16 1.73
CA GLU A 41 -22.33 12.56 2.87
C GLU A 41 -21.67 13.74 3.61
N GLY A 42 -22.48 14.56 4.26
CA GLY A 42 -21.99 15.67 5.05
C GLY A 42 -22.83 16.92 4.94
N TRP A 43 -22.20 18.04 5.21
CA TRP A 43 -22.85 19.36 5.09
C TRP A 43 -21.85 20.46 4.74
N LEU A 44 -22.42 21.55 4.21
CA LEU A 44 -21.77 22.84 4.03
C LEU A 44 -22.37 23.83 4.99
N GLN A 45 -21.55 24.67 5.59
CA GLN A 45 -22.01 25.76 6.43
C GLN A 45 -22.31 26.99 5.58
N ILE A 46 -23.53 27.48 5.73
CA ILE A 46 -24.00 28.68 5.04
C ILE A 46 -24.07 29.80 6.09
N ALA A 47 -23.36 30.89 5.83
CA ALA A 47 -23.55 32.11 6.62
C ALA A 47 -24.95 32.65 6.35
N GLY A 48 -25.63 33.14 7.40
CA GLY A 48 -26.95 33.73 7.30
C GLY A 48 -26.95 34.85 6.26
N ARG A 49 -27.83 34.76 5.26
CA ARG A 49 -28.07 35.87 4.34
C ARG A 49 -28.91 36.90 5.07
N ARG A 50 -28.54 38.17 4.95
CA ARG A 50 -29.27 39.30 5.55
C ARG A 50 -30.76 39.34 5.15
N ASP A 51 -31.15 38.63 4.08
CA ASP A 51 -32.49 38.66 3.49
C ASP A 51 -33.33 37.38 3.74
N SER A 52 -32.81 36.37 4.49
CA SER A 52 -33.60 35.18 4.80
C SER A 52 -34.37 35.38 6.12
N ALA A 53 -35.68 35.36 6.07
CA ALA A 53 -36.57 35.49 7.24
C ALA A 53 -36.40 34.36 8.29
N GLN A 54 -35.60 33.34 7.96
CA GLN A 54 -35.42 32.13 8.78
C GLN A 54 -34.07 32.04 9.48
N VAL A 55 -33.05 32.81 9.08
CA VAL A 55 -31.74 32.82 9.72
C VAL A 55 -31.35 34.23 9.98
N GLY A 56 -31.11 34.57 11.25
CA GLY A 56 -30.66 35.92 11.65
C GLY A 56 -29.31 36.26 11.03
N ALA A 57 -28.98 37.56 10.96
CA ALA A 57 -27.72 38.06 10.38
C ALA A 57 -26.46 37.50 11.09
N GLU A 58 -26.60 36.94 12.28
CA GLU A 58 -25.55 36.36 13.11
C GLU A 58 -25.60 34.82 13.21
N ASP A 59 -26.55 34.20 12.52
CA ASP A 59 -26.75 32.75 12.56
C ASP A 59 -26.09 32.06 11.36
N TYR A 60 -25.71 30.80 11.59
CA TYR A 60 -25.16 29.91 10.56
C TYR A 60 -26.07 28.70 10.43
N ALA A 61 -26.32 28.29 9.19
CA ALA A 61 -27.12 27.13 8.88
C ALA A 61 -26.26 26.04 8.23
N LEU A 62 -26.67 24.79 8.35
CA LEU A 62 -26.09 23.64 7.67
C LEU A 62 -26.97 23.27 6.47
N GLN A 63 -26.38 23.18 5.32
CA GLN A 63 -26.97 22.55 4.14
C GLN A 63 -26.39 21.16 3.98
N PHE A 64 -27.20 20.14 4.15
CA PHE A 64 -26.78 18.76 3.92
C PHE A 64 -26.49 18.50 2.46
N ILE A 65 -25.50 17.65 2.20
CA ILE A 65 -25.09 17.22 0.87
C ILE A 65 -25.03 15.69 0.84
N GLY A 66 -25.20 15.12 -0.36
CA GLY A 66 -25.09 13.68 -0.57
C GLY A 66 -26.45 12.95 -0.63
N SER A 67 -26.42 11.62 -0.56
CA SER A 67 -27.59 10.77 -0.73
C SER A 67 -28.62 10.92 0.40
N SER A 68 -28.19 11.18 1.60
CA SER A 68 -29.07 11.40 2.75
C SER A 68 -29.63 12.83 2.82
N ALA A 69 -29.12 13.76 2.00
CA ALA A 69 -29.57 15.15 1.94
C ALA A 69 -30.99 15.31 1.39
N ALA A 70 -31.50 14.34 0.63
CA ALA A 70 -32.86 14.38 0.10
C ALA A 70 -33.95 14.51 1.17
N MET A 71 -33.63 14.15 2.42
CA MET A 71 -34.54 14.32 3.57
C MET A 71 -34.57 15.77 4.12
N PHE A 72 -33.62 16.63 3.69
CA PHE A 72 -33.41 17.96 4.22
C PHE A 72 -33.31 18.98 3.07
N VAL A 73 -34.44 19.37 2.54
CA VAL A 73 -34.53 20.28 1.38
C VAL A 73 -34.09 21.71 1.74
N GLN A 74 -34.27 22.11 2.99
CA GLN A 74 -33.89 23.44 3.47
C GLN A 74 -32.72 23.38 4.44
N PRO A 75 -31.86 24.41 4.46
CA PRO A 75 -30.81 24.54 5.47
C PRO A 75 -31.37 24.56 6.89
N ILE A 76 -30.65 23.97 7.82
CA ILE A 76 -31.02 23.88 9.24
C ILE A 76 -30.19 24.88 10.03
N ALA A 77 -30.84 25.77 10.79
CA ALA A 77 -30.15 26.67 11.70
C ALA A 77 -29.27 25.87 12.69
N TYR A 78 -28.00 26.24 12.82
CA TYR A 78 -27.02 25.45 13.58
C TYR A 78 -26.31 26.25 14.66
N LEU A 79 -25.75 27.39 14.33
CA LEU A 79 -24.99 28.23 15.24
C LEU A 79 -25.58 29.61 15.29
N THR A 80 -25.62 30.18 16.51
CA THR A 80 -25.84 31.62 16.72
C THR A 80 -24.61 32.24 17.37
N ARG A 81 -24.39 33.50 17.05
CA ARG A 81 -23.30 34.26 17.65
C ARG A 81 -23.70 34.76 19.06
N ASP A 82 -22.87 34.39 20.04
CA ASP A 82 -23.05 34.78 21.44
C ASP A 82 -21.80 35.52 21.92
N HIS A 83 -21.88 36.83 21.99
CA HIS A 83 -20.74 37.68 22.35
C HIS A 83 -20.31 37.52 23.81
N GLN A 84 -21.12 36.88 24.65
CA GLN A 84 -20.78 36.62 26.05
C GLN A 84 -20.00 35.32 26.26
N ARG A 85 -19.83 34.49 25.19
CA ARG A 85 -19.12 33.21 25.25
C ARG A 85 -17.75 33.29 24.60
N GLN A 86 -16.88 32.37 25.00
CA GLN A 86 -15.65 32.06 24.30
C GLN A 86 -15.58 30.54 24.02
N PRO A 87 -15.62 30.09 22.76
CA PRO A 87 -15.75 30.88 21.52
C PRO A 87 -17.11 31.58 21.42
N PRO A 88 -17.22 32.68 20.65
CA PRO A 88 -18.42 33.50 20.58
C PRO A 88 -19.54 32.88 19.73
N TYR A 89 -19.78 31.57 19.89
CA TYR A 89 -20.82 30.83 19.20
C TYR A 89 -21.48 29.81 20.13
N ARG A 90 -22.75 29.59 19.93
CA ARG A 90 -23.57 28.61 20.63
C ARG A 90 -24.25 27.69 19.58
N VAL A 91 -24.18 26.39 19.80
CA VAL A 91 -24.97 25.42 19.02
C VAL A 91 -26.43 25.55 19.42
N LEU A 92 -27.31 25.61 18.43
CA LEU A 92 -28.75 25.71 18.63
C LEU A 92 -29.35 24.34 18.97
N ASP A 93 -30.15 24.28 20.04
CA ASP A 93 -30.78 23.02 20.48
C ASP A 93 -31.70 22.41 19.42
N GLU A 94 -32.38 23.25 18.63
CA GLU A 94 -33.25 22.86 17.53
C GLU A 94 -32.50 22.11 16.43
N SER A 95 -31.18 22.29 16.29
CA SER A 95 -30.35 21.56 15.33
C SER A 95 -30.15 20.09 15.71
N ALA A 96 -30.37 19.71 16.97
CA ALA A 96 -30.01 18.39 17.49
C ALA A 96 -30.85 17.27 16.88
N ALA A 97 -32.17 17.48 16.70
CA ALA A 97 -33.07 16.47 16.14
C ALA A 97 -32.80 16.19 14.64
N PRO A 98 -32.71 17.21 13.77
CA PRO A 98 -32.33 17.01 12.36
C PRO A 98 -30.97 16.36 12.19
N LEU A 99 -29.96 16.75 12.96
CA LEU A 99 -28.63 16.16 12.90
C LEU A 99 -28.61 14.67 13.32
N ARG A 100 -29.43 14.29 14.33
CA ARG A 100 -29.60 12.87 14.68
C ARG A 100 -30.30 12.10 13.59
N ALA A 101 -31.35 12.64 12.97
CA ALA A 101 -32.08 12.02 11.88
C ALA A 101 -31.16 11.77 10.66
N TRP A 102 -30.35 12.77 10.31
CA TRP A 102 -29.35 12.60 9.24
C TRP A 102 -28.33 11.50 9.61
N GLN A 103 -27.79 11.50 10.81
CA GLN A 103 -26.83 10.50 11.26
C GLN A 103 -27.43 9.08 11.22
N GLN A 104 -28.70 8.93 11.60
CA GLN A 104 -29.43 7.66 11.51
C GLN A 104 -29.62 7.21 10.06
N ALA A 105 -29.99 8.14 9.16
CA ALA A 105 -30.13 7.86 7.73
C ALA A 105 -28.79 7.42 7.11
N VAL A 106 -27.69 8.09 7.44
CA VAL A 106 -26.33 7.70 7.01
C VAL A 106 -25.97 6.32 7.56
N ALA A 107 -26.34 6.03 8.81
CA ALA A 107 -26.05 4.74 9.45
C ALA A 107 -26.90 3.58 8.89
N ALA A 108 -28.14 3.84 8.48
CA ALA A 108 -29.04 2.84 7.91
C ALA A 108 -28.63 2.38 6.48
N ASP A 109 -27.94 3.21 5.74
CA ASP A 109 -27.42 2.88 4.42
C ASP A 109 -26.09 2.12 4.53
N GLU A 110 -26.08 0.85 4.11
CA GLU A 110 -24.90 -0.04 4.20
C GLU A 110 -23.82 0.26 3.15
N ARG A 111 -24.10 1.09 2.15
CA ARG A 111 -23.10 1.46 1.15
C ARG A 111 -21.92 2.18 1.79
N THR A 112 -20.73 1.92 1.28
CA THR A 112 -19.52 2.62 1.74
C THR A 112 -19.59 4.10 1.40
N ILE A 113 -19.17 4.96 2.32
CA ILE A 113 -19.06 6.40 2.09
C ILE A 113 -17.74 6.68 1.40
N ASP A 114 -17.75 7.19 0.17
CA ASP A 114 -16.53 7.55 -0.55
C ASP A 114 -15.92 8.84 -0.04
N LEU A 115 -16.76 9.82 0.27
CA LEU A 115 -16.35 11.13 0.77
C LEU A 115 -17.31 11.61 1.86
N LEU A 116 -16.76 12.01 2.99
CA LEU A 116 -17.47 12.68 4.07
C LEU A 116 -16.97 14.13 4.16
N VAL A 117 -17.88 15.09 4.24
CA VAL A 117 -17.55 16.51 4.30
C VAL A 117 -18.09 17.15 5.56
N PHE A 118 -17.22 17.81 6.31
CA PHE A 118 -17.55 18.60 7.49
C PHE A 118 -17.12 20.06 7.30
N ASP A 119 -18.06 20.94 7.16
CA ASP A 119 -17.84 22.38 7.07
C ASP A 119 -18.62 23.08 8.20
N GLU A 120 -18.01 23.65 9.16
CA GLU A 120 -16.67 24.04 9.52
C GLU A 120 -16.28 23.39 10.85
N PHE A 121 -14.98 22.98 11.02
CA PHE A 121 -14.44 22.55 12.30
C PHE A 121 -13.60 23.67 12.93
N GLY A 122 -13.82 23.92 14.21
CA GLY A 122 -13.15 25.03 14.87
C GLY A 122 -13.00 24.91 16.39
N SER A 123 -13.20 26.03 17.06
CA SER A 123 -13.02 26.12 18.52
C SER A 123 -14.10 25.39 19.33
N ILE A 124 -15.27 25.12 18.75
CA ILE A 124 -16.36 24.37 19.37
C ILE A 124 -15.98 22.90 19.46
N GLU A 125 -15.53 22.33 18.35
CA GLU A 125 -15.08 20.95 18.25
C GLU A 125 -13.86 20.68 19.14
N ALA A 126 -12.98 21.66 19.27
CA ALA A 126 -11.82 21.58 20.16
C ALA A 126 -12.19 21.49 21.65
N LYS A 127 -13.39 21.92 22.02
CA LYS A 127 -13.94 21.79 23.40
C LYS A 127 -14.73 20.49 23.59
N GLY A 128 -14.79 19.61 22.57
CA GLY A 128 -15.55 18.36 22.61
C GLY A 128 -17.03 18.52 22.26
N GLU A 129 -17.45 19.72 21.86
CA GLU A 129 -18.82 20.07 21.45
C GLU A 129 -19.00 19.96 19.93
N GLY A 130 -20.11 20.42 19.39
CA GLY A 130 -20.38 20.58 17.97
C GLY A 130 -20.35 19.25 17.21
N HIS A 131 -19.56 19.21 16.17
CA HIS A 131 -19.52 18.08 15.22
C HIS A 131 -18.57 16.94 15.62
N LEU A 132 -17.76 17.09 16.69
CA LEU A 132 -16.74 16.10 17.07
C LEU A 132 -17.35 14.72 17.39
N GLN A 133 -18.47 14.68 18.12
CA GLN A 133 -19.11 13.40 18.46
C GLN A 133 -19.66 12.69 17.22
N ARG A 134 -20.14 13.44 16.22
CA ARG A 134 -20.59 12.89 14.93
C ARG A 134 -19.43 12.34 14.13
N TRP A 135 -18.30 13.05 14.12
CA TRP A 135 -17.06 12.52 13.53
C TRP A 135 -16.68 11.18 14.15
N LEU A 136 -16.66 11.08 15.48
CA LEU A 136 -16.27 9.86 16.18
C LEU A 136 -17.18 8.67 15.82
N SER A 137 -18.50 8.88 15.72
CA SER A 137 -19.44 7.82 15.34
C SER A 137 -19.35 7.43 13.85
N LEU A 138 -19.19 8.42 12.96
CA LEU A 138 -19.11 8.15 11.51
C LEU A 138 -17.75 7.58 11.08
N ARG A 139 -16.70 7.80 11.87
CA ARG A 139 -15.39 7.19 11.65
C ARG A 139 -15.46 5.67 11.67
N GLU A 140 -16.35 5.08 12.47
CA GLU A 140 -16.57 3.64 12.53
C GLU A 140 -17.17 3.06 11.24
N ARG A 141 -17.80 3.90 10.41
CA ARG A 141 -18.33 3.52 9.08
C ARG A 141 -17.24 3.43 8.01
N GLU A 142 -15.99 3.64 8.38
CA GLU A 142 -14.82 3.55 7.51
C GLU A 142 -14.95 4.40 6.22
N PRO A 143 -15.27 5.71 6.31
CA PRO A 143 -15.37 6.56 5.12
C PRO A 143 -14.04 6.58 4.38
N GLY A 144 -14.11 6.59 3.07
CA GLY A 144 -12.91 6.55 2.26
C GLY A 144 -12.00 7.76 2.43
N ALA A 145 -12.55 8.96 2.30
CA ALA A 145 -11.88 10.22 2.58
C ALA A 145 -12.79 11.11 3.42
N VAL A 146 -12.19 12.02 4.16
CA VAL A 146 -12.90 13.02 4.93
C VAL A 146 -12.29 14.38 4.65
N ILE A 147 -13.10 15.30 4.20
CA ILE A 147 -12.76 16.71 4.07
C ILE A 147 -13.28 17.44 5.30
N VAL A 148 -12.38 18.18 5.93
CA VAL A 148 -12.69 19.07 7.04
C VAL A 148 -12.30 20.50 6.64
N VAL A 149 -13.26 21.38 6.66
CA VAL A 149 -13.01 22.80 6.39
C VAL A 149 -12.62 23.50 7.69
N VAL A 150 -11.47 24.18 7.68
CA VAL A 150 -10.84 24.74 8.89
C VAL A 150 -10.31 26.14 8.62
N HIS A 151 -10.41 27.02 9.60
CA HIS A 151 -9.69 28.29 9.56
C HIS A 151 -8.18 28.04 9.75
N SER A 152 -7.31 28.70 8.96
CA SER A 152 -5.85 28.42 8.95
C SER A 152 -5.23 28.49 10.35
N SER A 153 -5.65 29.41 11.21
CA SER A 153 -5.12 29.53 12.57
C SER A 153 -5.58 28.42 13.53
N ARG A 154 -6.52 27.57 13.12
CA ARG A 154 -7.12 26.51 13.97
C ARG A 154 -6.68 25.09 13.58
N LEU A 155 -5.85 24.94 12.56
CA LEU A 155 -5.42 23.61 12.08
C LEU A 155 -4.88 22.71 13.20
N ALA A 156 -3.90 23.20 13.98
CA ALA A 156 -3.30 22.40 15.05
C ALA A 156 -4.30 22.06 16.17
N LEU A 157 -5.22 22.98 16.47
CA LEU A 157 -6.26 22.78 17.46
C LEU A 157 -7.25 21.69 17.03
N VAL A 158 -7.66 21.71 15.76
CA VAL A 158 -8.55 20.70 15.17
C VAL A 158 -7.87 19.35 15.07
N GLU A 159 -6.61 19.28 14.69
CA GLU A 159 -5.83 18.02 14.68
C GLU A 159 -5.77 17.38 16.07
N ALA A 160 -5.58 18.19 17.10
CA ALA A 160 -5.59 17.71 18.48
C ALA A 160 -6.96 17.15 18.88
N ALA A 161 -8.06 17.83 18.51
CA ALA A 161 -9.42 17.39 18.78
C ALA A 161 -9.79 16.09 18.04
N LEU A 162 -9.36 15.96 16.77
CA LEU A 162 -9.57 14.77 15.97
C LEU A 162 -8.69 13.57 16.40
N GLY A 163 -7.65 13.81 17.22
CA GLY A 163 -6.65 12.83 17.61
C GLY A 163 -5.79 12.32 16.45
N GLN A 164 -5.73 13.08 15.34
CA GLN A 164 -5.06 12.71 14.12
C GLN A 164 -4.64 13.95 13.31
N ALA A 165 -3.41 13.96 12.81
CA ALA A 165 -2.97 14.99 11.88
C ALA A 165 -3.66 14.85 10.51
N PHE A 166 -3.82 15.96 9.79
CA PHE A 166 -4.25 15.95 8.41
C PHE A 166 -3.19 15.31 7.51
N ASP A 167 -3.61 14.39 6.66
CA ASP A 167 -2.73 13.77 5.66
C ASP A 167 -2.40 14.72 4.52
N VAL A 168 -3.36 15.58 4.18
CA VAL A 168 -3.25 16.59 3.12
C VAL A 168 -3.87 17.90 3.63
N ARG A 169 -3.20 19.01 3.33
CA ARG A 169 -3.67 20.36 3.64
C ARG A 169 -3.71 21.15 2.34
N VAL A 170 -4.86 21.72 2.01
CA VAL A 170 -5.08 22.48 0.78
C VAL A 170 -5.52 23.91 1.17
N ASP A 171 -4.77 24.90 0.73
CA ASP A 171 -5.18 26.30 0.89
C ASP A 171 -6.25 26.63 -0.15
N ALA A 172 -7.41 27.08 0.32
CA ALA A 172 -8.53 27.43 -0.57
C ALA A 172 -8.24 28.61 -1.51
N ARG A 173 -7.19 29.39 -1.27
CA ARG A 173 -6.72 30.48 -2.13
C ARG A 173 -5.78 30.03 -3.23
N ASP A 174 -5.26 28.82 -3.16
CA ASP A 174 -4.40 28.27 -4.21
C ASP A 174 -5.23 28.12 -5.50
N ALA A 175 -4.74 28.68 -6.60
CA ALA A 175 -5.37 28.58 -7.91
C ALA A 175 -5.56 27.11 -8.36
N HIS A 176 -4.72 26.20 -7.87
CA HIS A 176 -4.77 24.76 -8.19
C HIS A 176 -5.43 23.91 -7.08
N ALA A 177 -6.08 24.53 -6.08
CA ALA A 177 -6.66 23.82 -4.95
C ALA A 177 -7.62 22.69 -5.35
N LEU A 178 -8.50 22.94 -6.34
CA LEU A 178 -9.43 21.94 -6.83
C LEU A 178 -8.72 20.78 -7.54
N GLU A 179 -7.71 21.07 -8.33
CA GLU A 179 -6.89 20.07 -9.02
C GLU A 179 -6.14 19.19 -8.01
N GLN A 180 -5.53 19.80 -6.99
CA GLN A 180 -4.88 19.08 -5.89
C GLN A 180 -5.84 18.11 -5.18
N LEU A 181 -7.07 18.55 -4.89
CA LEU A 181 -8.09 17.70 -4.27
C LEU A 181 -8.47 16.53 -5.18
N ARG A 182 -8.67 16.77 -6.48
CA ARG A 182 -8.94 15.71 -7.47
C ARG A 182 -7.81 14.68 -7.49
N ASP A 183 -6.56 15.13 -7.59
CA ASP A 183 -5.38 14.27 -7.63
C ASP A 183 -5.26 13.41 -6.38
N VAL A 184 -5.53 13.98 -5.22
CA VAL A 184 -5.50 13.27 -3.94
C VAL A 184 -6.57 12.19 -3.88
N LEU A 185 -7.80 12.49 -4.30
CA LEU A 185 -8.91 11.52 -4.30
C LEU A 185 -8.70 10.41 -5.34
N VAL A 186 -8.17 10.74 -6.52
CA VAL A 186 -7.76 9.76 -7.53
C VAL A 186 -6.64 8.86 -7.00
N ALA A 187 -5.62 9.47 -6.38
CA ALA A 187 -4.54 8.72 -5.77
C ALA A 187 -5.04 7.77 -4.68
N ARG A 188 -5.98 8.22 -3.85
CA ARG A 188 -6.60 7.36 -2.83
C ARG A 188 -7.26 6.12 -3.45
N ARG A 189 -8.06 6.29 -4.52
CA ARG A 189 -8.70 5.16 -5.22
C ARG A 189 -7.68 4.16 -5.76
N ASP A 190 -6.58 4.65 -6.34
CA ASP A 190 -5.49 3.79 -6.78
C ASP A 190 -4.86 3.01 -5.61
N PHE A 191 -4.61 3.65 -4.46
CA PHE A 191 -4.03 2.98 -3.31
C PHE A 191 -4.99 1.98 -2.63
N GLU A 192 -6.28 2.15 -2.72
CA GLU A 192 -7.25 1.12 -2.31
C GLU A 192 -7.15 -0.12 -3.20
N ARG A 193 -7.02 0.08 -4.53
CA ARG A 193 -6.78 -1.01 -5.49
C ARG A 193 -5.44 -1.71 -5.23
N VAL A 194 -4.39 -0.93 -4.97
CA VAL A 194 -3.09 -1.46 -4.54
C VAL A 194 -3.25 -2.36 -3.31
N GLY A 195 -4.01 -1.93 -2.31
CA GLY A 195 -4.28 -2.72 -1.12
C GLY A 195 -4.99 -4.04 -1.42
N TRP A 196 -5.99 -4.00 -2.30
CA TRP A 196 -6.74 -5.18 -2.71
C TRP A 196 -5.86 -6.19 -3.47
N PHE A 197 -5.18 -5.74 -4.52
CA PHE A 197 -4.30 -6.61 -5.33
C PHE A 197 -3.07 -7.06 -4.54
N GLY A 198 -2.54 -6.21 -3.65
CA GLY A 198 -1.44 -6.57 -2.77
C GLY A 198 -1.79 -7.67 -1.77
N ALA A 199 -3.01 -7.63 -1.21
CA ALA A 199 -3.53 -8.71 -0.38
C ALA A 199 -3.68 -10.02 -1.18
N LEU A 200 -4.26 -9.95 -2.38
CA LEU A 200 -4.45 -11.11 -3.25
C LEU A 200 -3.11 -11.73 -3.65
N ALA A 201 -2.16 -10.92 -4.12
CA ALA A 201 -0.82 -11.37 -4.50
C ALA A 201 -0.06 -11.95 -3.31
N GLY A 202 -0.15 -11.30 -2.14
CA GLY A 202 0.47 -11.78 -0.91
C GLY A 202 -0.13 -13.11 -0.43
N ALA A 203 -1.45 -13.27 -0.50
CA ALA A 203 -2.14 -14.51 -0.19
C ALA A 203 -1.69 -15.65 -1.11
N PHE A 204 -1.60 -15.38 -2.41
CA PHE A 204 -1.10 -16.34 -3.39
C PHE A 204 0.34 -16.75 -3.11
N GLU A 205 1.22 -15.78 -2.81
CA GLU A 205 2.62 -16.03 -2.45
C GLU A 205 2.78 -16.85 -1.17
N VAL A 206 1.95 -16.60 -0.16
CA VAL A 206 2.00 -17.37 1.09
C VAL A 206 1.40 -18.76 0.91
N GLY A 207 0.31 -18.91 0.18
CA GLY A 207 -0.35 -20.18 -0.08
C GLY A 207 0.40 -21.03 -1.13
N ALA A 208 0.17 -20.73 -2.41
CA ALA A 208 0.75 -21.48 -3.53
C ALA A 208 2.29 -21.45 -3.54
N GLY A 209 2.89 -20.27 -3.23
CA GLY A 209 4.33 -20.15 -3.17
C GLY A 209 4.97 -21.02 -2.08
N SER A 210 4.30 -21.25 -0.96
CA SER A 210 4.83 -22.13 0.10
C SER A 210 4.80 -23.60 -0.34
N ILE A 211 3.76 -24.01 -1.07
CA ILE A 211 3.64 -25.37 -1.63
C ILE A 211 4.73 -25.59 -2.70
N VAL A 212 4.85 -24.65 -3.65
CA VAL A 212 5.82 -24.72 -4.76
C VAL A 212 7.25 -24.83 -4.23
N HIS A 213 7.61 -24.01 -3.23
CA HIS A 213 8.96 -24.04 -2.65
C HIS A 213 9.16 -25.22 -1.69
N GLY A 214 8.14 -25.63 -0.95
CA GLY A 214 8.18 -26.79 -0.06
C GLY A 214 8.33 -28.11 -0.80
N ALA A 215 7.61 -28.26 -1.90
CA ALA A 215 7.64 -29.44 -2.76
C ALA A 215 8.84 -29.42 -3.75
N LYS A 216 9.68 -28.38 -3.74
CA LYS A 216 10.82 -28.19 -4.67
C LYS A 216 10.43 -28.37 -6.15
N ILE A 217 9.24 -27.85 -6.54
CA ILE A 217 8.72 -27.98 -7.89
C ILE A 217 9.69 -27.32 -8.90
N PRO A 218 10.19 -28.05 -9.92
CA PRO A 218 11.03 -27.47 -10.94
C PRO A 218 10.34 -26.29 -11.62
N PHE A 219 11.09 -25.21 -11.91
CA PHE A 219 10.56 -23.99 -12.53
C PHE A 219 9.46 -23.28 -11.74
N GLY A 220 9.20 -23.64 -10.48
CA GLY A 220 8.17 -23.04 -9.65
C GLY A 220 8.33 -21.52 -9.52
N GLY A 221 9.56 -20.98 -9.46
CA GLY A 221 9.85 -19.56 -9.48
C GLY A 221 9.38 -18.86 -10.75
N LEU A 222 9.46 -19.52 -11.90
CA LEU A 222 8.99 -19.00 -13.19
C LEU A 222 7.46 -18.89 -13.21
N GLY A 223 6.75 -19.92 -12.74
CA GLY A 223 5.30 -19.91 -12.59
C GLY A 223 4.82 -18.79 -11.65
N MET A 224 5.51 -18.60 -10.51
CA MET A 224 5.22 -17.52 -9.57
C MET A 224 5.44 -16.14 -10.19
N ALA A 225 6.55 -15.94 -10.91
CA ALA A 225 6.83 -14.67 -11.60
C ALA A 225 5.78 -14.36 -12.68
N THR A 226 5.34 -15.37 -13.45
CA THR A 226 4.29 -15.21 -14.46
C THR A 226 2.95 -14.83 -13.83
N THR A 227 2.57 -15.48 -12.74
CA THR A 227 1.34 -15.16 -12.01
C THR A 227 1.39 -13.76 -11.42
N GLN A 228 2.53 -13.38 -10.82
CA GLN A 228 2.72 -12.02 -10.30
C GLN A 228 2.61 -10.99 -11.42
N ALA A 229 3.25 -11.20 -12.58
CA ALA A 229 3.17 -10.31 -13.73
C ALA A 229 1.72 -10.15 -14.23
N ALA A 230 0.95 -11.22 -14.30
CA ALA A 230 -0.46 -11.19 -14.65
C ALA A 230 -1.29 -10.37 -13.63
N LEU A 231 -1.06 -10.55 -12.32
CA LEU A 231 -1.72 -9.78 -11.28
C LEU A 231 -1.36 -8.29 -11.34
N LEU A 232 -0.08 -7.95 -11.57
CA LEU A 232 0.36 -6.56 -11.74
C LEU A 232 -0.27 -5.91 -12.97
N THR A 233 -0.40 -6.64 -14.09
CA THR A 233 -1.08 -6.18 -15.30
C THR A 233 -2.55 -5.83 -14.99
N ARG A 234 -3.25 -6.70 -14.28
CA ARG A 234 -4.65 -6.48 -13.89
C ARG A 234 -4.80 -5.34 -12.89
N ALA A 235 -3.86 -5.20 -11.96
CA ALA A 235 -3.87 -4.11 -11.00
C ALA A 235 -3.65 -2.75 -11.67
N ALA A 236 -2.74 -2.67 -12.65
CA ALA A 236 -2.39 -1.43 -13.34
C ALA A 236 -3.50 -0.91 -14.25
N GLU A 237 -4.33 -1.79 -14.82
CA GLU A 237 -5.37 -1.43 -15.81
C GLU A 237 -6.29 -0.28 -15.34
N PRO A 238 -6.94 -0.37 -14.15
CA PRO A 238 -7.85 0.68 -13.69
C PRO A 238 -7.16 1.83 -12.94
N MET A 239 -5.83 1.82 -12.79
CA MET A 239 -5.10 2.87 -12.06
C MET A 239 -4.87 4.10 -12.95
N ALA A 240 -5.06 5.28 -12.39
CA ALA A 240 -4.71 6.54 -13.04
C ALA A 240 -3.19 6.68 -13.16
N ASP A 241 -2.45 6.48 -12.07
CA ASP A 241 -0.99 6.35 -12.09
C ASP A 241 -0.58 4.88 -12.01
N ARG A 242 -0.32 4.30 -13.16
CA ARG A 242 0.08 2.89 -13.29
C ARG A 242 1.44 2.57 -12.67
N GLY A 243 2.27 3.58 -12.45
CA GLY A 243 3.51 3.43 -11.71
C GLY A 243 3.31 3.01 -10.25
N ARG A 244 2.11 3.25 -9.68
CA ARG A 244 1.77 2.81 -8.32
C ARG A 244 1.65 1.30 -8.19
N VAL A 245 1.63 0.55 -9.29
CA VAL A 245 1.60 -0.91 -9.27
C VAL A 245 2.78 -1.53 -8.53
N VAL A 246 3.90 -0.82 -8.41
CA VAL A 246 5.04 -1.24 -7.57
C VAL A 246 4.62 -1.53 -6.14
N TRP A 247 3.68 -0.78 -5.61
CA TRP A 247 3.18 -0.96 -4.24
C TRP A 247 2.41 -2.25 -4.04
N VAL A 248 1.80 -2.81 -5.11
CA VAL A 248 1.19 -4.16 -5.08
C VAL A 248 2.25 -5.20 -4.75
N ALA A 249 3.39 -5.14 -5.45
CA ALA A 249 4.50 -6.06 -5.22
C ALA A 249 5.16 -5.85 -3.85
N LEU A 250 5.36 -4.60 -3.42
CA LEU A 250 5.92 -4.29 -2.10
C LEU A 250 5.02 -4.79 -0.96
N LEU A 251 3.70 -4.64 -1.11
CA LEU A 251 2.72 -5.20 -0.18
C LEU A 251 2.78 -6.73 -0.16
N SER A 252 2.79 -7.37 -1.33
CA SER A 252 2.93 -8.83 -1.44
C SER A 252 4.22 -9.34 -0.79
N ALA A 253 5.36 -8.68 -1.04
CA ALA A 253 6.63 -8.98 -0.40
C ALA A 253 6.56 -8.84 1.13
N GLY A 254 5.92 -7.78 1.63
CA GLY A 254 5.71 -7.58 3.06
C GLY A 254 4.82 -8.67 3.69
N ILE A 255 3.74 -9.07 3.03
CA ILE A 255 2.85 -10.16 3.47
C ILE A 255 3.63 -11.48 3.48
N LYS A 256 4.46 -11.74 2.46
CA LYS A 256 5.32 -12.93 2.40
C LYS A 256 6.27 -13.02 3.60
N SER A 257 6.73 -11.90 4.15
CA SER A 257 7.57 -11.88 5.36
C SER A 257 6.86 -12.44 6.59
N MET A 258 5.53 -12.35 6.62
CA MET A 258 4.70 -12.88 7.71
C MET A 258 4.41 -14.39 7.55
N SER A 259 4.80 -15.01 6.41
CA SER A 259 4.63 -16.44 6.17
C SER A 259 5.39 -17.28 7.20
N PRO A 260 4.84 -18.40 7.67
CA PRO A 260 5.55 -19.35 8.52
C PRO A 260 6.68 -20.09 7.77
N ALA A 261 6.70 -20.06 6.44
CA ALA A 261 7.72 -20.74 5.63
C ALA A 261 9.12 -20.16 5.91
N GLY A 262 10.11 -21.06 6.01
CA GLY A 262 11.43 -20.74 6.51
C GLY A 262 12.28 -19.79 5.67
N GLN A 263 12.17 -19.82 4.35
CA GLN A 263 12.92 -18.93 3.45
C GLN A 263 12.10 -17.68 3.11
N ARG A 264 12.44 -16.53 3.71
CA ARG A 264 11.65 -15.31 3.56
C ARG A 264 12.35 -14.25 2.71
N ILE A 265 13.68 -14.09 2.85
CA ILE A 265 14.43 -12.97 2.27
C ILE A 265 14.45 -13.02 0.76
N ARG A 266 14.88 -14.14 0.20
CA ARG A 266 15.06 -14.31 -1.24
C ARG A 266 13.74 -14.09 -2.02
N PRO A 267 12.60 -14.71 -1.64
CA PRO A 267 11.32 -14.42 -2.28
C PRO A 267 10.87 -12.96 -2.12
N MET A 268 11.06 -12.36 -0.94
CA MET A 268 10.68 -10.95 -0.70
C MET A 268 11.41 -10.00 -1.64
N LEU A 269 12.74 -10.13 -1.75
CA LEU A 269 13.55 -9.33 -2.66
C LEU A 269 13.18 -9.58 -4.12
N ALA A 270 12.93 -10.85 -4.48
CA ALA A 270 12.48 -11.20 -5.82
C ALA A 270 11.19 -10.47 -6.19
N ILE A 271 10.15 -10.58 -5.35
CA ILE A 271 8.84 -9.96 -5.55
C ILE A 271 8.97 -8.43 -5.65
N ALA A 272 9.71 -7.81 -4.74
CA ALA A 272 9.89 -6.36 -4.72
C ALA A 272 10.59 -5.84 -5.97
N ILE A 273 11.70 -6.47 -6.38
CA ILE A 273 12.48 -6.07 -7.57
C ILE A 273 11.67 -6.31 -8.84
N GLN A 274 10.97 -7.46 -8.95
CA GLN A 274 10.08 -7.74 -10.07
C GLN A 274 9.01 -6.65 -10.23
N GLY A 275 8.34 -6.27 -9.15
CA GLY A 275 7.35 -5.19 -9.19
C GLY A 275 7.94 -3.83 -9.56
N TRP A 276 9.15 -3.53 -9.10
CA TRP A 276 9.86 -2.32 -9.47
C TRP A 276 10.22 -2.28 -10.96
N LEU A 277 10.77 -3.38 -11.51
CA LEU A 277 11.10 -3.51 -12.92
C LEU A 277 9.86 -3.36 -13.80
N TYR A 278 8.77 -4.03 -13.43
CA TYR A 278 7.49 -3.93 -14.13
C TYR A 278 6.95 -2.49 -14.13
N SER A 279 6.94 -1.83 -12.99
CA SER A 279 6.51 -0.44 -12.86
C SER A 279 7.37 0.51 -13.70
N ARG A 280 8.68 0.27 -13.80
CA ARG A 280 9.58 1.07 -14.64
C ARG A 280 9.26 0.92 -16.12
N ALA A 281 9.01 -0.28 -16.59
CA ALA A 281 8.58 -0.51 -17.98
C ALA A 281 7.31 0.27 -18.32
N LEU A 282 6.31 0.26 -17.43
CA LEU A 282 5.07 1.02 -17.61
C LEU A 282 5.29 2.55 -17.59
N ARG A 283 6.21 3.05 -16.77
CA ARG A 283 6.54 4.48 -16.73
C ARG A 283 7.29 4.96 -17.96
N TRP A 284 8.20 4.12 -18.52
CA TRP A 284 9.00 4.47 -19.69
C TRP A 284 8.20 4.43 -21.00
N LEU A 285 7.37 3.41 -21.18
CA LEU A 285 6.67 3.15 -22.44
C LEU A 285 5.17 3.49 -22.39
N GLY A 286 4.63 3.88 -21.22
CA GLY A 286 3.20 4.10 -21.02
C GLY A 286 2.39 2.81 -20.97
N TRP A 287 1.04 2.96 -21.00
CA TRP A 287 0.13 1.81 -20.92
C TRP A 287 -0.17 1.24 -22.31
N ASN A 288 0.64 0.31 -22.74
CA ASN A 288 0.48 -0.39 -24.01
C ASN A 288 0.97 -1.84 -23.92
N PHE A 289 0.69 -2.62 -24.94
CA PHE A 289 1.08 -4.04 -25.02
C PHE A 289 2.59 -4.26 -24.85
N TRP A 290 3.41 -3.43 -25.49
CA TRP A 290 4.86 -3.57 -25.47
C TRP A 290 5.47 -3.25 -24.12
N ALA A 291 4.91 -2.25 -23.43
CA ALA A 291 5.31 -1.93 -22.06
C ALA A 291 5.06 -3.10 -21.11
N VAL A 292 3.89 -3.73 -21.25
CA VAL A 292 3.50 -4.89 -20.45
C VAL A 292 4.38 -6.11 -20.76
N MET A 293 4.68 -6.34 -22.05
CA MET A 293 5.61 -7.39 -22.48
C MET A 293 7.03 -7.17 -21.96
N LEU A 294 7.54 -5.94 -22.07
CA LEU A 294 8.86 -5.57 -21.52
C LEU A 294 8.90 -5.75 -20.01
N GLY A 295 7.86 -5.30 -19.31
CA GLY A 295 7.74 -5.50 -17.86
C GLY A 295 7.79 -6.97 -17.47
N GLY A 296 7.03 -7.83 -18.17
CA GLY A 296 7.06 -9.27 -17.99
C GLY A 296 8.43 -9.87 -18.30
N PHE A 297 9.08 -9.44 -19.39
CA PHE A 297 10.43 -9.88 -19.75
C PHE A 297 11.45 -9.56 -18.64
N LEU A 298 11.46 -8.32 -18.15
CA LEU A 298 12.38 -7.91 -17.09
C LEU A 298 12.15 -8.68 -15.78
N MET A 299 10.87 -8.97 -15.44
CA MET A 299 10.54 -9.79 -14.28
C MET A 299 11.08 -11.23 -14.44
N GLY A 300 10.89 -11.83 -15.60
CA GLY A 300 11.37 -13.19 -15.90
C GLY A 300 12.91 -13.25 -15.95
N ALA A 301 13.55 -12.28 -16.57
CA ALA A 301 15.01 -12.15 -16.60
C ALA A 301 15.58 -12.04 -15.17
N TRP A 302 14.95 -11.25 -14.31
CA TRP A 302 15.30 -11.19 -12.90
C TRP A 302 15.08 -12.55 -12.21
N ALA A 303 13.97 -13.23 -12.44
CA ALA A 303 13.72 -14.56 -11.87
C ALA A 303 14.81 -15.57 -12.25
N GLY A 304 15.31 -15.51 -13.49
CA GLY A 304 16.41 -16.35 -13.97
C GLY A 304 17.77 -15.99 -13.40
N SER A 305 18.01 -14.69 -13.09
CA SER A 305 19.32 -14.19 -12.64
C SER A 305 19.45 -14.04 -11.12
N GLN A 306 18.34 -13.96 -10.38
CA GLN A 306 18.36 -13.66 -8.93
C GLN A 306 19.24 -14.58 -8.09
N GLY A 307 19.35 -15.85 -8.50
CA GLY A 307 20.23 -16.82 -7.82
C GLY A 307 21.69 -16.41 -7.89
N LEU A 308 22.16 -16.06 -9.08
CA LEU A 308 23.52 -15.60 -9.32
C LEU A 308 23.78 -14.25 -8.62
N PHE A 309 22.80 -13.34 -8.69
CA PHE A 309 22.90 -12.05 -7.98
C PHE A 309 23.07 -12.23 -6.47
N MET A 310 22.29 -13.11 -5.84
CA MET A 310 22.40 -13.37 -4.41
C MET A 310 23.74 -14.01 -4.06
N GLN A 311 24.28 -14.90 -4.90
CA GLN A 311 25.61 -15.47 -4.70
C GLN A 311 26.69 -14.38 -4.84
N TRP A 312 26.60 -13.55 -5.89
CA TRP A 312 27.53 -12.43 -6.04
C TRP A 312 27.51 -11.47 -4.84
N LEU A 313 26.33 -11.16 -4.28
CA LEU A 313 26.21 -10.33 -3.08
C LEU A 313 26.96 -10.95 -1.88
N LEU A 314 26.89 -12.26 -1.72
CA LEU A 314 27.51 -12.98 -0.60
C LEU A 314 29.04 -13.13 -0.78
N VAL A 315 29.49 -13.54 -1.95
CA VAL A 315 30.90 -13.90 -2.18
C VAL A 315 31.68 -12.90 -3.05
N GLY A 316 31.00 -11.93 -3.66
CA GLY A 316 31.62 -10.88 -4.47
C GLY A 316 32.24 -11.42 -5.76
N ASP A 317 33.39 -10.84 -6.13
CA ASP A 317 34.10 -11.16 -7.39
C ASP A 317 34.64 -12.58 -7.43
N ALA A 318 34.73 -13.26 -6.29
CA ALA A 318 35.07 -14.68 -6.22
C ALA A 318 34.08 -15.57 -7.01
N LEU A 319 32.82 -15.13 -7.18
CA LEU A 319 31.86 -15.81 -8.03
C LEU A 319 32.32 -15.82 -9.51
N ALA A 320 32.85 -14.70 -10.02
CA ALA A 320 33.33 -14.60 -11.38
C ALA A 320 34.53 -15.54 -11.62
N VAL A 321 35.44 -15.63 -10.63
CA VAL A 321 36.57 -16.55 -10.70
C VAL A 321 36.08 -18.01 -10.76
N ALA A 322 35.16 -18.39 -9.86
CA ALA A 322 34.60 -19.74 -9.85
C ALA A 322 33.85 -20.11 -11.15
N LEU A 323 33.08 -19.15 -11.70
CA LEU A 323 32.35 -19.35 -12.95
C LEU A 323 33.31 -19.47 -14.18
N ASN A 324 34.37 -18.66 -14.22
CA ASN A 324 35.38 -18.74 -15.30
C ASN A 324 36.13 -20.06 -15.26
N GLN A 325 36.52 -20.52 -14.06
CA GLN A 325 37.16 -21.85 -13.92
C GLN A 325 36.23 -22.95 -14.40
N LEU A 326 34.97 -22.96 -13.93
CA LEU A 326 34.00 -23.96 -14.41
C LEU A 326 33.78 -23.91 -15.92
N SER A 327 33.78 -22.71 -16.51
CA SER A 327 33.66 -22.53 -17.98
C SER A 327 34.83 -23.15 -18.70
N SER A 328 36.07 -22.95 -18.21
CA SER A 328 37.28 -23.52 -18.84
C SER A 328 37.29 -25.04 -18.74
N GLU A 329 36.87 -25.59 -17.62
CA GLU A 329 36.76 -27.06 -17.45
C GLU A 329 35.72 -27.68 -18.40
N ILE A 330 34.52 -27.07 -18.48
CA ILE A 330 33.46 -27.51 -19.40
C ILE A 330 33.97 -27.45 -20.86
N ALA A 331 34.66 -26.36 -21.25
CA ALA A 331 35.19 -26.21 -22.59
C ALA A 331 36.23 -27.30 -22.94
N GLN A 332 37.06 -27.72 -21.98
CA GLN A 332 38.01 -28.83 -22.14
C GLN A 332 37.28 -30.18 -22.35
N TRP A 333 36.16 -30.41 -21.64
CA TRP A 333 35.41 -31.66 -21.72
C TRP A 333 34.58 -31.80 -22.99
N VAL A 334 33.98 -30.68 -23.46
CA VAL A 334 33.03 -30.68 -24.60
C VAL A 334 33.73 -30.32 -25.94
N GLY A 335 34.95 -29.81 -25.88
CA GLY A 335 35.68 -29.32 -27.01
C GLY A 335 35.50 -27.85 -27.35
N ALA A 336 36.33 -27.29 -28.24
CA ALA A 336 36.39 -25.85 -28.55
C ALA A 336 35.11 -25.24 -29.15
N SER A 337 34.09 -26.03 -29.48
CA SER A 337 32.78 -25.58 -30.00
C SER A 337 31.71 -25.38 -28.91
N ALA A 338 32.06 -25.62 -27.64
CA ALA A 338 31.10 -25.44 -26.55
C ALA A 338 30.73 -23.95 -26.36
N PRO A 339 29.46 -23.61 -26.21
CA PRO A 339 29.05 -22.25 -25.89
C PRO A 339 29.66 -21.83 -24.58
N SER A 340 30.11 -20.56 -24.48
CA SER A 340 30.64 -20.01 -23.23
C SER A 340 29.59 -20.11 -22.12
N LEU A 341 30.03 -20.36 -20.87
CA LEU A 341 29.11 -20.41 -19.73
C LEU A 341 28.30 -19.11 -19.61
N ALA A 342 28.92 -17.95 -19.90
CA ALA A 342 28.23 -16.68 -19.96
C ALA A 342 27.09 -16.64 -21.00
N GLY A 343 27.34 -17.27 -22.19
CA GLY A 343 26.31 -17.43 -23.22
C GLY A 343 25.15 -18.28 -22.74
N LEU A 344 25.43 -19.43 -22.10
CA LEU A 344 24.39 -20.29 -21.52
C LEU A 344 23.57 -19.60 -20.46
N ILE A 345 24.22 -18.84 -19.55
CA ILE A 345 23.53 -18.03 -18.54
C ILE A 345 22.66 -16.95 -19.23
N GLY A 346 23.18 -16.27 -20.26
CA GLY A 346 22.43 -15.29 -21.03
C GLY A 346 21.18 -15.90 -21.67
N VAL A 347 21.30 -17.04 -22.33
CA VAL A 347 20.16 -17.78 -22.91
C VAL A 347 19.16 -18.20 -21.85
N TRP A 348 19.61 -18.68 -20.70
CA TRP A 348 18.75 -19.02 -19.55
C TRP A 348 17.94 -17.83 -19.06
N ILE A 349 18.60 -16.67 -18.85
CA ILE A 349 17.95 -15.43 -18.41
C ILE A 349 16.94 -14.95 -19.46
N ALA A 350 17.33 -14.96 -20.75
CA ALA A 350 16.46 -14.54 -21.84
C ALA A 350 15.23 -15.47 -22.00
N ALA A 351 15.41 -16.78 -21.86
CA ALA A 351 14.32 -17.74 -21.90
C ALA A 351 13.29 -17.49 -20.77
N HIS A 352 13.78 -17.27 -19.54
CA HIS A 352 12.91 -16.89 -18.41
C HIS A 352 12.15 -15.58 -18.69
N GLY A 353 12.84 -14.57 -19.25
CA GLY A 353 12.25 -13.33 -19.68
C GLY A 353 11.14 -13.54 -20.71
N ALA A 354 11.42 -14.31 -21.75
CA ALA A 354 10.49 -14.59 -22.86
C ALA A 354 9.21 -15.33 -22.38
N ILE A 355 9.36 -16.32 -21.50
CA ILE A 355 8.22 -17.09 -20.97
C ILE A 355 7.30 -16.18 -20.13
N VAL A 356 7.88 -15.39 -19.22
CA VAL A 356 7.08 -14.47 -18.40
C VAL A 356 6.43 -13.38 -19.26
N ALA A 357 7.15 -12.85 -20.26
CA ALA A 357 6.60 -11.91 -21.23
C ALA A 357 5.39 -12.50 -21.97
N ALA A 358 5.52 -13.73 -22.48
CA ALA A 358 4.41 -14.42 -23.17
C ALA A 358 3.19 -14.60 -22.25
N GLY A 359 3.39 -15.03 -21.00
CA GLY A 359 2.33 -15.13 -20.00
C GLY A 359 1.67 -13.79 -19.69
N THR A 360 2.47 -12.73 -19.60
CA THR A 360 2.00 -11.36 -19.36
C THR A 360 1.22 -10.83 -20.57
N GLY A 361 1.69 -11.07 -21.79
CA GLY A 361 0.99 -10.75 -23.03
C GLY A 361 -0.36 -11.44 -23.16
N LEU A 362 -0.45 -12.71 -22.72
CA LEU A 362 -1.71 -13.44 -22.64
C LEU A 362 -2.67 -12.81 -21.62
N ALA A 363 -2.16 -12.44 -20.45
CA ALA A 363 -2.93 -11.73 -19.42
C ALA A 363 -3.46 -10.38 -19.95
N TRP A 364 -2.66 -9.64 -20.70
CA TRP A 364 -3.07 -8.41 -21.37
C TRP A 364 -4.21 -8.65 -22.37
N ARG A 365 -4.09 -9.65 -23.24
CA ARG A 365 -5.13 -9.97 -24.25
C ARG A 365 -6.44 -10.39 -23.60
N ARG A 366 -6.38 -11.13 -22.49
CA ARG A 366 -7.54 -11.66 -21.76
C ARG A 366 -8.03 -10.74 -20.65
N ARG A 367 -7.49 -9.52 -20.49
CA ARG A 367 -7.82 -8.60 -19.38
C ARG A 367 -9.31 -8.29 -19.26
N HIS A 368 -10.05 -8.28 -20.37
CA HIS A 368 -11.49 -8.01 -20.39
C HIS A 368 -12.37 -9.22 -20.06
N LEU A 369 -11.83 -10.45 -20.20
CA LEU A 369 -12.59 -11.69 -20.04
C LEU A 369 -12.76 -12.11 -18.57
N VAL A 370 -11.83 -11.74 -17.72
CA VAL A 370 -11.88 -12.09 -16.30
C VAL A 370 -12.34 -10.85 -15.53
N LYS A 371 -13.63 -10.72 -15.28
CA LYS A 371 -14.09 -9.91 -14.15
C LYS A 371 -13.50 -10.59 -12.92
N LEU A 372 -12.50 -9.98 -12.28
CA LEU A 372 -12.09 -10.35 -10.93
C LEU A 372 -13.28 -9.99 -10.03
N VAL A 373 -14.24 -10.89 -9.99
CA VAL A 373 -15.31 -10.90 -9.00
C VAL A 373 -14.60 -10.87 -7.65
N ASP A 374 -15.18 -10.22 -6.66
CA ASP A 374 -14.80 -10.30 -5.24
C ASP A 374 -14.95 -11.76 -4.76
N THR A 375 -14.14 -12.65 -5.32
CA THR A 375 -14.07 -14.04 -4.91
C THR A 375 -13.34 -14.06 -3.58
N PRO A 376 -14.00 -14.42 -2.49
CA PRO A 376 -13.30 -14.65 -1.24
C PRO A 376 -12.25 -15.71 -1.52
N SER A 377 -10.97 -15.33 -1.38
CA SER A 377 -9.89 -16.30 -1.54
C SER A 377 -10.08 -17.35 -0.44
N ARG A 378 -10.31 -18.61 -0.80
CA ARG A 378 -10.43 -19.74 0.13
C ARG A 378 -9.10 -20.10 0.83
N TRP A 379 -8.05 -19.31 0.60
CA TRP A 379 -6.73 -19.52 1.15
C TRP A 379 -6.66 -18.96 2.57
N GLN A 380 -6.66 -19.86 3.55
CA GLN A 380 -6.39 -19.51 4.94
C GLN A 380 -4.93 -19.09 5.08
N LEU A 381 -4.71 -17.84 5.47
CA LEU A 381 -3.38 -17.36 5.81
C LEU A 381 -3.16 -17.57 7.31
N PRO A 382 -2.26 -18.46 7.73
CA PRO A 382 -1.83 -18.52 9.12
C PRO A 382 -0.98 -17.27 9.37
N LEU A 383 -1.63 -16.15 9.68
CA LEU A 383 -0.94 -14.97 10.17
C LEU A 383 -0.46 -15.29 11.57
N LEU A 384 0.82 -15.55 11.72
CA LEU A 384 1.42 -15.74 13.02
C LEU A 384 1.16 -14.51 13.89
N ASN A 385 0.58 -14.75 15.06
CA ASN A 385 0.40 -13.76 16.13
C ASN A 385 1.77 -13.50 16.78
N GLU A 386 2.67 -12.84 16.05
CA GLU A 386 4.00 -12.53 16.57
C GLU A 386 3.95 -11.12 17.19
N GLY A 387 3.88 -11.07 18.53
CA GLY A 387 4.01 -9.85 19.32
C GLY A 387 5.36 -9.12 19.08
N LYS A 388 5.53 -7.94 19.65
CA LYS A 388 6.78 -7.14 19.59
C LYS A 388 7.98 -8.03 19.94
N ARG A 389 8.89 -8.19 19.01
CA ARG A 389 10.07 -9.07 19.17
C ARG A 389 11.23 -8.29 19.74
N GLY A 390 11.77 -8.79 20.86
CA GLY A 390 13.00 -8.25 21.44
C GLY A 390 14.21 -8.44 20.50
N TRP A 391 15.24 -7.60 20.71
CA TRP A 391 16.50 -7.64 19.94
C TRP A 391 17.16 -9.02 19.97
N LEU A 392 17.28 -9.62 21.14
CA LEU A 392 17.89 -10.94 21.34
C LEU A 392 17.16 -12.05 20.56
N ALA A 393 15.83 -11.99 20.52
CA ALA A 393 15.04 -12.95 19.75
C ALA A 393 15.24 -12.82 18.23
N SER A 394 15.53 -11.62 17.71
CA SER A 394 15.83 -11.40 16.29
C SER A 394 17.22 -11.91 15.92
N ILE A 395 18.22 -11.72 16.80
CA ILE A 395 19.56 -12.25 16.67
C ILE A 395 19.55 -13.78 16.65
N GLY A 396 18.89 -14.42 17.64
CA GLY A 396 18.85 -15.88 17.72
C GLY A 396 18.13 -16.53 16.53
N ARG A 397 17.16 -15.86 15.92
CA ARG A 397 16.53 -16.34 14.69
C ARG A 397 17.40 -16.12 13.47
N GLY A 398 18.13 -15.00 13.39
CA GLY A 398 19.12 -14.78 12.34
C GLY A 398 20.17 -15.90 12.32
N LEU A 399 20.65 -16.32 13.48
CA LEU A 399 21.58 -17.44 13.63
C LEU A 399 20.95 -18.78 13.19
N ARG A 400 19.69 -19.02 13.51
CA ARG A 400 18.99 -20.24 13.05
C ARG A 400 18.80 -20.27 11.53
N GLU A 401 18.59 -19.13 10.87
CA GLU A 401 18.53 -19.06 9.41
C GLU A 401 19.89 -19.37 8.77
N LEU A 402 20.98 -18.89 9.37
CA LEU A 402 22.35 -19.25 8.96
C LEU A 402 22.63 -20.75 9.12
N ALA A 403 22.08 -21.41 10.13
CA ALA A 403 22.28 -22.84 10.36
C ALA A 403 21.60 -23.75 9.31
N ARG A 404 20.79 -23.19 8.41
CA ARG A 404 20.05 -23.99 7.40
C ARG A 404 20.94 -24.50 6.27
N PRO A 405 20.71 -25.74 5.78
CA PRO A 405 21.45 -26.29 4.65
C PRO A 405 21.37 -25.44 3.39
N THR A 406 20.27 -24.72 3.20
CA THR A 406 20.05 -23.81 2.05
C THR A 406 20.98 -22.61 2.00
N PHE A 407 21.58 -22.22 3.12
CA PHE A 407 22.64 -21.23 3.18
C PHE A 407 24.01 -21.87 2.90
N TRP A 408 24.29 -23.00 3.54
CA TRP A 408 25.60 -23.63 3.50
C TRP A 408 25.88 -24.34 2.19
N LEU A 409 24.91 -25.04 1.60
CA LEU A 409 25.15 -25.83 0.37
C LEU A 409 25.70 -24.98 -0.79
N PRO A 410 25.08 -23.81 -1.16
CA PRO A 410 25.64 -22.96 -2.18
C PRO A 410 27.01 -22.37 -1.80
N LEU A 411 27.19 -21.96 -0.54
CA LEU A 411 28.47 -21.43 -0.08
C LEU A 411 29.59 -22.44 -0.17
N LEU A 412 29.36 -23.69 0.28
CA LEU A 412 30.34 -24.77 0.19
C LEU A 412 30.69 -25.12 -1.26
N LEU A 413 29.73 -25.12 -2.17
CA LEU A 413 29.99 -25.34 -3.60
C LEU A 413 30.88 -24.26 -4.18
N ILE A 414 30.66 -22.98 -3.81
CA ILE A 414 31.49 -21.87 -4.26
C ILE A 414 32.89 -21.98 -3.65
N LEU A 415 33.01 -22.25 -2.36
CA LEU A 415 34.31 -22.43 -1.71
C LEU A 415 35.09 -23.60 -2.31
N ALA A 416 34.43 -24.71 -2.64
CA ALA A 416 35.05 -25.84 -3.32
C ALA A 416 35.55 -25.47 -4.72
N ALA A 417 34.75 -24.73 -5.51
CA ALA A 417 35.14 -24.25 -6.82
C ALA A 417 36.33 -23.27 -6.75
N LEU A 418 36.35 -22.39 -5.76
CA LEU A 418 37.47 -21.46 -5.52
C LEU A 418 38.73 -22.19 -5.06
N ALA A 419 38.61 -23.20 -4.19
CA ALA A 419 39.74 -24.03 -3.79
C ALA A 419 40.33 -24.79 -4.99
N TRP A 420 39.45 -25.33 -5.87
CA TRP A 420 39.87 -25.98 -7.11
C TRP A 420 40.54 -24.98 -8.05
N ALA A 421 40.06 -23.72 -8.12
CA ALA A 421 40.71 -22.65 -8.87
C ALA A 421 42.05 -22.20 -8.29
N GLY A 422 42.59 -22.85 -7.25
CA GLY A 422 43.89 -22.56 -6.65
C GLY A 422 43.89 -21.29 -5.77
N GLN A 423 42.73 -20.82 -5.32
CA GLN A 423 42.66 -19.69 -4.41
C GLN A 423 43.30 -20.01 -3.04
N SER A 424 43.98 -19.02 -2.47
CA SER A 424 44.65 -19.17 -1.16
C SER A 424 43.63 -19.44 -0.02
N GLN A 425 44.07 -20.16 1.00
CA GLN A 425 43.25 -20.43 2.19
C GLN A 425 42.76 -19.14 2.85
N GLN A 426 43.55 -18.07 2.84
CA GLN A 426 43.15 -16.77 3.36
C GLN A 426 41.97 -16.16 2.58
N SER A 427 42.02 -16.27 1.25
CA SER A 427 40.91 -15.83 0.39
C SER A 427 39.64 -16.61 0.66
N LEU A 428 39.71 -17.95 0.80
CA LEU A 428 38.55 -18.79 1.11
C LEU A 428 37.92 -18.44 2.45
N VAL A 429 38.75 -18.23 3.50
CA VAL A 429 38.28 -17.81 4.82
C VAL A 429 37.61 -16.45 4.77
N PHE A 430 38.21 -15.49 4.04
CA PHE A 430 37.61 -14.15 3.87
C PHE A 430 36.24 -14.19 3.19
N VAL A 431 36.13 -14.95 2.11
CA VAL A 431 34.85 -15.15 1.38
C VAL A 431 33.80 -15.78 2.27
N ALA A 432 34.18 -16.83 3.05
CA ALA A 432 33.27 -17.48 3.99
C ALA A 432 32.78 -16.51 5.10
N LEU A 433 33.70 -15.77 5.72
CA LEU A 433 33.35 -14.79 6.75
C LEU A 433 32.47 -13.68 6.22
N ARG A 434 32.79 -13.13 5.03
CA ARG A 434 31.96 -12.13 4.37
C ARG A 434 30.54 -12.64 4.15
N ALA A 435 30.37 -13.84 3.61
CA ALA A 435 29.06 -14.43 3.33
C ALA A 435 28.25 -14.63 4.62
N ILE A 436 28.88 -15.11 5.69
CA ILE A 436 28.25 -15.31 7.00
C ILE A 436 27.80 -13.97 7.59
N VAL A 437 28.67 -12.96 7.60
CA VAL A 437 28.36 -11.64 8.21
C VAL A 437 27.25 -10.95 7.43
N ILE A 438 27.35 -10.88 6.10
CA ILE A 438 26.31 -10.24 5.26
C ILE A 438 24.99 -10.99 5.39
N GLY A 439 25.01 -12.32 5.32
CA GLY A 439 23.82 -13.16 5.47
C GLY A 439 23.16 -12.94 6.84
N TRP A 440 23.94 -12.90 7.92
CA TRP A 440 23.43 -12.65 9.25
C TRP A 440 22.80 -11.26 9.41
N ILE A 441 23.47 -10.21 8.94
CA ILE A 441 22.95 -8.84 8.96
C ILE A 441 21.60 -8.77 8.23
N LEU A 442 21.52 -9.32 7.01
CA LEU A 442 20.28 -9.35 6.22
C LEU A 442 19.16 -10.09 6.96
N PHE A 443 19.44 -11.25 7.56
CA PHE A 443 18.45 -12.02 8.31
C PHE A 443 17.95 -11.26 9.55
N VAL A 444 18.84 -10.59 10.30
CA VAL A 444 18.46 -9.80 11.48
C VAL A 444 17.62 -8.58 11.06
N LEU A 445 18.01 -7.85 10.01
CA LEU A 445 17.28 -6.68 9.53
C LEU A 445 15.83 -7.02 9.16
N ILE A 446 15.64 -8.11 8.40
CA ILE A 446 14.28 -8.53 7.98
C ILE A 446 13.43 -8.99 9.18
N GLN A 447 14.03 -9.68 10.17
CA GLN A 447 13.31 -10.07 11.37
C GLN A 447 12.86 -8.87 12.22
N ARG A 448 13.48 -7.69 12.03
CA ARG A 448 13.11 -6.45 12.72
C ARG A 448 12.00 -5.65 12.06
N LEU A 449 11.67 -5.93 10.81
CA LEU A 449 10.59 -5.23 10.14
C LEU A 449 9.24 -5.63 10.77
N ASP A 450 8.66 -4.69 11.51
CA ASP A 450 7.29 -4.83 12.03
C ASP A 450 6.31 -4.31 10.98
N PHE A 451 5.81 -5.23 10.19
CA PHE A 451 4.87 -4.92 9.10
C PHE A 451 3.49 -4.51 9.59
N ARG A 452 3.11 -4.79 10.85
CA ARG A 452 1.85 -4.33 11.44
C ARG A 452 1.92 -2.86 11.84
N ALA A 453 3.06 -2.41 12.34
CA ALA A 453 3.30 -1.01 12.69
C ALA A 453 3.65 -0.15 11.45
N LEU A 454 3.90 -0.77 10.29
CA LEU A 454 4.34 -0.08 9.07
C LEU A 454 3.35 1.00 8.60
N PRO A 455 2.00 0.80 8.58
CA PRO A 455 1.08 1.86 8.17
C PRO A 455 1.24 3.16 8.97
N GLY A 456 1.36 3.03 10.29
CA GLY A 456 1.58 4.19 11.16
C GLY A 456 2.90 4.91 10.91
N ARG A 457 3.97 4.15 10.60
CA ARG A 457 5.29 4.73 10.25
C ARG A 457 5.25 5.43 8.89
N LEU A 458 4.64 4.80 7.88
CA LEU A 458 4.48 5.40 6.56
C LEU A 458 3.70 6.71 6.62
N ARG A 459 2.62 6.75 7.42
CA ARG A 459 1.82 7.95 7.60
C ARG A 459 2.61 9.10 8.26
N ARG A 460 3.43 8.81 9.28
CA ARG A 460 4.32 9.81 9.91
C ARG A 460 5.36 10.37 8.94
N LEU A 461 5.74 9.61 7.90
CA LEU A 461 6.63 10.04 6.83
C LEU A 461 5.89 10.78 5.69
N GLY A 462 4.61 11.12 5.87
CA GLY A 462 3.79 11.73 4.81
C GLY A 462 3.35 10.78 3.69
N MET A 463 3.66 9.48 3.80
CA MET A 463 3.33 8.47 2.80
C MET A 463 1.94 7.86 3.07
N TRP A 464 0.92 8.71 3.08
CA TRP A 464 -0.46 8.31 3.41
C TRP A 464 -1.03 7.26 2.45
N GLY A 465 -0.73 7.36 1.14
CA GLY A 465 -1.22 6.43 0.13
C GLY A 465 -0.79 4.98 0.37
N PRO A 466 0.53 4.67 0.44
CA PRO A 466 1.02 3.36 0.85
C PRO A 466 0.50 2.90 2.22
N ALA A 467 0.28 3.81 3.17
CA ALA A 467 -0.28 3.47 4.47
C ALA A 467 -1.74 2.98 4.36
N ILE A 468 -2.58 3.63 3.53
CA ILE A 468 -3.95 3.20 3.23
C ILE A 468 -3.93 1.82 2.56
N ALA A 469 -3.12 1.64 1.52
CA ALA A 469 -3.00 0.38 0.81
C ALA A 469 -2.62 -0.77 1.75
N TRP A 470 -1.64 -0.56 2.63
CA TRP A 470 -1.20 -1.56 3.60
C TRP A 470 -2.32 -1.93 4.58
N ARG A 471 -3.03 -0.95 5.13
CA ARG A 471 -4.17 -1.21 6.04
C ARG A 471 -5.27 -1.99 5.34
N ARG A 472 -5.62 -1.60 4.11
CA ARG A 472 -6.65 -2.29 3.33
C ARG A 472 -6.27 -3.75 3.07
N ALA A 473 -5.00 -4.03 2.79
CA ALA A 473 -4.49 -5.39 2.64
C ALA A 473 -4.63 -6.18 3.94
N LEU A 474 -4.20 -5.62 5.07
CA LEU A 474 -4.28 -6.30 6.37
C LEU A 474 -5.73 -6.56 6.81
N SER A 475 -6.63 -5.58 6.65
CA SER A 475 -8.05 -5.75 7.03
C SER A 475 -8.72 -6.86 6.23
N ARG A 476 -8.44 -6.97 4.93
CA ARG A 476 -8.95 -8.07 4.10
C ARG A 476 -8.44 -9.43 4.54
N LEU A 477 -7.16 -9.54 4.84
CA LEU A 477 -6.58 -10.80 5.33
C LEU A 477 -7.18 -11.22 6.68
N GLN A 478 -7.47 -10.25 7.56
CA GLN A 478 -8.13 -10.50 8.85
C GLN A 478 -9.61 -10.87 8.70
N ALA A 479 -10.35 -10.22 7.81
CA ALA A 479 -11.74 -10.53 7.54
C ALA A 479 -11.91 -11.95 6.99
N GLN A 480 -10.95 -12.44 6.21
CA GLN A 480 -10.92 -13.82 5.74
C GLN A 480 -10.70 -14.83 6.87
N GLN A 481 -9.87 -14.51 7.87
CA GLN A 481 -9.65 -15.37 9.04
C GLN A 481 -10.87 -15.51 9.94
N LYS A 482 -11.75 -14.48 10.03
CA LYS A 482 -12.96 -14.54 10.85
C LYS A 482 -14.09 -15.34 10.22
N ARG A 483 -14.05 -15.58 8.90
CA ARG A 483 -15.06 -16.33 8.14
C ARG A 483 -14.69 -17.82 7.96
N SER A 484 -13.47 -18.20 8.28
CA SER A 484 -12.97 -19.59 8.31
C SER A 484 -13.03 -20.19 9.70
#